data_59cdcdde1e832dd5cbb6d54beeb3e7c7
#
_entry.id   59cdcdde1e832dd5cbb6d54beeb3e7c7
#
_cell.length_a   1.000
_cell.length_b   1.000
_cell.length_c   1.000
_cell.angle_alpha   90.00
_cell.angle_beta   90.00
_cell.angle_gamma   90.00
#
_symmetry.space_group_name_H-M   'P 1'
#
loop_
_entity.id
_entity.type
_entity.pdbx_description
1 polymer ?
#
loop_
_entity_poly.entity_id
_entity_poly.type
_entity_poly.pdbx_seq_one_letter_code
_entity_poly.pdbx_strand_id
1 'polypeptide(L)'
;MSTARIAVDADCPIGAIDRRMYGVLVEHLGRCVYTGIFEPDHPDADEHGLRRDVMELVRELGVTVARYPGGNFVSNYRWEDGVGPLARRPRRLELAWHSTEPNTFGTDEFMTWCRLAGVEPMMALNLSKIGRAHV
;
A
#
# COMPACT_ATOMS: atom_id res chain seq x y z
N MET A 1 23.74 3.98 35.70
CA MET A 1 23.43 4.21 34.25
C MET A 1 24.28 3.26 33.46
N SER A 2 23.67 2.48 32.55
CA SER A 2 24.40 1.60 31.64
C SER A 2 24.90 2.41 30.44
N THR A 3 26.15 2.28 30.06
CA THR A 3 26.73 2.91 28.88
C THR A 3 26.87 1.88 27.77
N ALA A 4 26.48 2.24 26.56
CA ALA A 4 26.67 1.47 25.34
C ALA A 4 27.70 2.21 24.46
N ARG A 5 28.57 1.44 23.78
CA ARG A 5 29.51 1.97 22.81
C ARG A 5 29.15 1.44 21.43
N ILE A 6 28.99 2.34 20.46
CA ILE A 6 28.80 2.01 19.05
C ILE A 6 30.08 2.42 18.32
N ALA A 7 30.69 1.49 17.57
CA ALA A 7 31.83 1.78 16.70
C ALA A 7 31.34 1.61 15.23
N VAL A 8 31.65 2.60 14.41
CA VAL A 8 31.41 2.58 12.97
C VAL A 8 32.76 2.66 12.28
N ASP A 9 33.07 1.70 11.44
CA ASP A 9 34.30 1.63 10.68
C ASP A 9 33.97 1.64 9.18
N ALA A 10 34.32 2.73 8.51
CA ALA A 10 34.06 2.92 7.10
C ALA A 10 34.94 2.03 6.20
N ASP A 11 36.11 1.58 6.72
CA ASP A 11 37.04 0.73 5.99
C ASP A 11 36.71 -0.76 6.11
N CYS A 12 35.68 -1.09 6.90
CA CYS A 12 35.23 -2.46 7.14
C CYS A 12 33.73 -2.67 6.79
N PRO A 13 33.34 -2.53 5.51
CA PRO A 13 31.97 -2.68 5.12
C PRO A 13 31.49 -4.13 5.26
N ILE A 14 30.33 -4.36 5.90
CA ILE A 14 29.74 -5.69 6.09
C ILE A 14 28.98 -6.12 4.81
N GLY A 15 28.35 -5.17 4.11
CA GLY A 15 27.60 -5.44 2.88
C GLY A 15 26.88 -4.20 2.35
N ALA A 16 26.34 -4.32 1.14
CA ALA A 16 25.47 -3.29 0.56
C ALA A 16 24.06 -3.36 1.16
N ILE A 17 23.46 -2.20 1.41
CA ILE A 17 22.05 -2.10 1.81
C ILE A 17 21.19 -2.13 0.55
N ASP A 18 20.29 -3.12 0.44
CA ASP A 18 19.30 -3.15 -0.64
C ASP A 18 18.35 -1.95 -0.46
N ARG A 19 18.12 -1.22 -1.56
CA ARG A 19 17.26 -0.04 -1.53
C ARG A 19 15.81 -0.34 -1.11
N ARG A 20 15.35 -1.59 -1.24
CA ARG A 20 14.03 -2.06 -0.76
C ARG A 20 13.86 -2.00 0.75
N MET A 21 14.95 -1.75 1.50
CA MET A 21 14.87 -1.45 2.94
C MET A 21 14.15 -0.11 3.23
N TYR A 22 14.03 0.79 2.25
CA TYR A 22 13.37 2.09 2.38
C TYR A 22 11.92 2.03 1.90
N GLY A 23 11.20 0.99 2.31
CA GLY A 23 9.82 0.75 1.93
C GLY A 23 8.79 1.36 2.89
N VAL A 24 7.54 1.37 2.45
CA VAL A 24 6.38 1.81 3.23
C VAL A 24 5.26 0.78 3.20
N LEU A 25 4.38 0.85 4.19
CA LEU A 25 3.14 0.08 4.22
C LEU A 25 1.98 0.97 3.76
N VAL A 26 1.22 0.48 2.80
CA VAL A 26 -0.05 1.05 2.36
C VAL A 26 -1.15 0.09 2.79
N GLU A 27 -2.01 0.53 3.70
CA GLU A 27 -3.13 -0.25 4.23
C GLU A 27 -4.44 0.53 4.12
N HIS A 28 -5.55 -0.15 3.91
CA HIS A 28 -6.90 0.42 3.99
C HIS A 28 -7.26 0.75 5.46
N LEU A 29 -6.49 1.64 6.04
CA LEU A 29 -6.59 2.11 7.42
C LEU A 29 -6.65 3.63 7.47
N GLY A 30 -7.65 4.18 8.15
CA GLY A 30 -7.79 5.62 8.31
C GLY A 30 -7.81 6.34 6.95
N ARG A 31 -6.92 7.31 6.79
CA ARG A 31 -6.79 8.12 5.57
C ARG A 31 -5.57 7.71 4.71
N CYS A 32 -5.06 6.50 4.85
CA CYS A 32 -3.90 6.09 4.07
C CYS A 32 -4.24 5.92 2.58
N VAL A 33 -5.32 5.22 2.27
CA VAL A 33 -5.78 5.01 0.89
C VAL A 33 -6.84 6.05 0.54
N TYR A 34 -8.06 5.92 1.06
CA TYR A 34 -9.14 6.87 0.80
C TYR A 34 -8.90 8.19 1.51
N THR A 35 -9.05 9.31 0.79
CA THR A 35 -8.69 10.67 1.21
C THR A 35 -7.21 10.85 1.57
N GLY A 36 -6.39 9.90 1.15
CA GLY A 36 -4.94 9.92 1.24
C GLY A 36 -4.32 9.85 -0.15
N ILE A 37 -3.85 8.66 -0.58
CA ILE A 37 -3.28 8.48 -1.93
C ILE A 37 -4.34 8.50 -3.05
N PHE A 38 -5.60 8.21 -2.72
CA PHE A 38 -6.73 8.15 -3.65
C PHE A 38 -7.90 9.00 -3.15
N GLU A 39 -8.23 10.03 -3.89
CA GLU A 39 -9.33 10.97 -3.60
C GLU A 39 -9.76 11.64 -4.91
N PRO A 40 -10.64 10.99 -5.73
CA PRO A 40 -10.96 11.46 -7.08
C PRO A 40 -11.52 12.89 -7.18
N ASP A 41 -12.21 13.34 -6.13
CA ASP A 41 -12.84 14.67 -6.10
C ASP A 41 -11.90 15.76 -5.54
N HIS A 42 -10.63 15.42 -5.24
CA HIS A 42 -9.67 16.41 -4.72
C HIS A 42 -9.12 17.28 -5.85
N PRO A 43 -8.87 18.59 -5.62
CA PRO A 43 -8.31 19.50 -6.65
C PRO A 43 -6.97 19.02 -7.23
N ASP A 44 -6.14 18.34 -6.44
CA ASP A 44 -4.86 17.78 -6.86
C ASP A 44 -4.95 16.32 -7.33
N ALA A 45 -6.16 15.78 -7.54
CA ALA A 45 -6.30 14.45 -8.13
C ALA A 45 -5.92 14.47 -9.62
N ASP A 46 -5.29 13.40 -10.07
CA ASP A 46 -5.07 13.13 -11.49
C ASP A 46 -6.30 12.45 -12.13
N GLU A 47 -6.17 12.08 -13.41
CA GLU A 47 -7.22 11.38 -14.16
C GLU A 47 -7.56 9.98 -13.62
N HIS A 48 -6.73 9.43 -12.75
CA HIS A 48 -6.96 8.15 -12.06
C HIS A 48 -7.53 8.34 -10.64
N GLY A 49 -7.76 9.58 -10.20
CA GLY A 49 -8.19 9.90 -8.84
C GLY A 49 -7.06 9.83 -7.80
N LEU A 50 -5.81 9.79 -8.25
CA LEU A 50 -4.64 9.72 -7.38
C LEU A 50 -4.15 11.13 -7.01
N ARG A 51 -3.87 11.35 -5.74
CA ARG A 51 -3.40 12.61 -5.19
C ARG A 51 -1.96 12.90 -5.62
N ARG A 52 -1.77 13.88 -6.51
CA ARG A 52 -0.44 14.29 -7.02
C ARG A 52 0.45 14.87 -5.93
N ASP A 53 -0.10 15.70 -5.07
CA ASP A 53 0.59 16.29 -3.91
C ASP A 53 1.14 15.22 -2.96
N VAL A 54 0.33 14.20 -2.63
CA VAL A 54 0.78 13.06 -1.82
C VAL A 54 1.86 12.26 -2.54
N MET A 55 1.72 12.05 -3.85
CA MET A 55 2.69 11.32 -4.65
C MET A 55 4.05 12.05 -4.71
N GLU A 56 4.04 13.37 -4.76
CA GLU A 56 5.27 14.18 -4.69
C GLU A 56 5.98 14.01 -3.36
N LEU A 57 5.24 14.04 -2.24
CA LEU A 57 5.80 13.79 -0.91
C LEU A 57 6.39 12.37 -0.78
N VAL A 58 5.74 11.37 -1.37
CA VAL A 58 6.26 9.98 -1.41
C VAL A 58 7.58 9.90 -2.16
N ARG A 59 7.71 10.62 -3.28
CA ARG A 59 8.96 10.71 -4.05
C ARG A 59 10.05 11.45 -3.27
N GLU A 60 9.71 12.57 -2.64
CA GLU A 60 10.63 13.37 -1.81
C GLU A 60 11.16 12.53 -0.63
N LEU A 61 10.30 11.72 -0.01
CA LEU A 61 10.65 10.79 1.05
C LEU A 61 11.62 9.69 0.57
N GLY A 62 11.75 9.48 -0.73
CA GLY A 62 12.63 8.47 -1.32
C GLY A 62 12.13 7.03 -1.12
N VAL A 63 10.82 6.83 -1.08
CA VAL A 63 10.20 5.50 -0.96
C VAL A 63 10.57 4.65 -2.18
N THR A 64 11.02 3.42 -1.93
CA THR A 64 11.49 2.52 -2.98
C THR A 64 10.57 1.32 -3.22
N VAL A 65 9.82 0.90 -2.20
CA VAL A 65 8.86 -0.20 -2.28
C VAL A 65 7.64 0.11 -1.42
N ALA A 66 6.46 -0.26 -1.87
CA ALA A 66 5.21 -0.13 -1.12
C ALA A 66 4.52 -1.49 -0.96
N ARG A 67 4.25 -1.87 0.28
CA ARG A 67 3.51 -3.10 0.60
C ARG A 67 2.02 -2.79 0.71
N TYR A 68 1.17 -3.56 0.00
CA TYR A 68 -0.29 -3.41 -0.09
C TYR A 68 -0.98 -4.78 -0.03
N PRO A 69 -2.23 -4.94 0.39
CA PRO A 69 -3.20 -3.92 0.83
C PRO A 69 -3.18 -3.66 2.34
N GLY A 70 -2.19 -4.14 3.06
CA GLY A 70 -2.04 -3.90 4.48
C GLY A 70 -1.65 -5.14 5.28
N GLY A 71 -1.91 -5.09 6.59
CA GLY A 71 -1.70 -6.15 7.56
C GLY A 71 -3.01 -6.77 8.02
N ASN A 72 -3.73 -6.12 8.94
CA ASN A 72 -5.02 -6.62 9.44
C ASN A 72 -6.10 -6.64 8.36
N PHE A 73 -6.13 -5.63 7.50
CA PHE A 73 -7.06 -5.57 6.37
C PHE A 73 -6.96 -6.80 5.47
N VAL A 74 -5.75 -7.25 5.11
CA VAL A 74 -5.56 -8.36 4.18
C VAL A 74 -6.16 -9.67 4.68
N SER A 75 -6.28 -9.85 6.00
CA SER A 75 -6.80 -11.10 6.61
C SER A 75 -8.23 -11.43 6.20
N ASN A 76 -9.04 -10.42 5.84
CA ASN A 76 -10.43 -10.59 5.39
C ASN A 76 -10.66 -10.12 3.96
N TYR A 77 -9.66 -9.53 3.32
CA TYR A 77 -9.77 -8.96 1.99
C TYR A 77 -9.77 -10.04 0.90
N ARG A 78 -10.65 -9.86 -0.07
CA ARG A 78 -10.68 -10.62 -1.32
C ARG A 78 -10.20 -9.71 -2.44
N TRP A 79 -9.04 -9.99 -2.97
CA TRP A 79 -8.46 -9.17 -4.03
C TRP A 79 -9.34 -9.10 -5.29
N GLU A 80 -10.12 -10.17 -5.56
CA GLU A 80 -11.06 -10.25 -6.68
C GLU A 80 -12.15 -9.18 -6.61
N ASP A 81 -12.54 -8.75 -5.39
CA ASP A 81 -13.52 -7.69 -5.19
C ASP A 81 -12.96 -6.31 -5.59
N GLY A 82 -11.64 -6.14 -5.63
CA GLY A 82 -10.94 -4.90 -5.93
C GLY A 82 -10.39 -4.80 -7.37
N VAL A 83 -10.78 -5.70 -8.29
CA VAL A 83 -10.31 -5.69 -9.69
C VAL A 83 -11.46 -5.65 -10.69
N GLY A 84 -11.15 -5.29 -11.95
CA GLY A 84 -12.13 -5.15 -13.00
C GLY A 84 -12.96 -3.87 -12.90
N PRO A 85 -14.08 -3.75 -13.67
CA PRO A 85 -14.86 -2.53 -13.77
C PRO A 85 -15.42 -2.06 -12.40
N LEU A 86 -15.20 -0.80 -12.04
CA LEU A 86 -15.65 -0.22 -10.76
C LEU A 86 -17.13 -0.45 -10.46
N ALA A 87 -18.01 -0.35 -11.48
CA ALA A 87 -19.45 -0.55 -11.32
C ALA A 87 -19.85 -1.98 -10.91
N ARG A 88 -18.94 -2.95 -11.04
CA ARG A 88 -19.17 -4.36 -10.68
C ARG A 88 -18.54 -4.74 -9.35
N ARG A 89 -17.72 -3.87 -8.77
CA ARG A 89 -17.03 -4.16 -7.51
C ARG A 89 -18.02 -4.08 -6.35
N PRO A 90 -18.06 -5.10 -5.48
CA PRO A 90 -19.01 -5.12 -4.37
C PRO A 90 -18.54 -4.19 -3.24
N ARG A 91 -19.50 -3.63 -2.51
CA ARG A 91 -19.21 -3.01 -1.21
C ARG A 91 -19.22 -4.11 -0.14
N ARG A 92 -18.20 -4.11 0.73
CA ARG A 92 -18.03 -5.11 1.78
C ARG A 92 -17.92 -4.47 3.15
N LEU A 93 -18.43 -5.19 4.17
CA LEU A 93 -18.09 -4.86 5.56
C LEU A 93 -16.62 -5.26 5.80
N GLU A 94 -15.82 -4.31 6.19
CA GLU A 94 -14.43 -4.53 6.59
C GLU A 94 -14.38 -4.78 8.10
N LEU A 95 -13.86 -5.94 8.51
CA LEU A 95 -13.97 -6.42 9.89
C LEU A 95 -12.85 -5.93 10.81
N ALA A 96 -11.70 -5.54 10.27
CA ALA A 96 -10.61 -5.04 11.09
C ALA A 96 -10.91 -3.64 11.65
N TRP A 97 -11.55 -2.78 10.85
CA TRP A 97 -11.82 -1.39 11.19
C TRP A 97 -13.31 -1.05 11.31
N HIS A 98 -14.18 -2.08 11.16
CA HIS A 98 -15.64 -1.93 11.20
C HIS A 98 -16.17 -0.85 10.25
N SER A 99 -15.56 -0.75 9.08
CA SER A 99 -15.91 0.22 8.03
C SER A 99 -16.56 -0.47 6.82
N THR A 100 -17.08 0.32 5.89
CA THR A 100 -17.52 -0.21 4.59
C THR A 100 -16.39 0.01 3.58
N GLU A 101 -15.87 -1.09 3.03
CA GLU A 101 -14.91 -1.06 1.93
C GLU A 101 -15.68 -0.95 0.61
N PRO A 102 -15.53 0.16 -0.14
CA PRO A 102 -16.21 0.35 -1.42
C PRO A 102 -15.53 -0.35 -2.59
N ASN A 103 -14.30 -0.84 -2.41
CA ASN A 103 -13.44 -1.45 -3.43
C ASN A 103 -13.17 -0.53 -4.65
N THR A 104 -13.22 0.79 -4.46
CA THR A 104 -12.92 1.76 -5.54
C THR A 104 -11.44 1.95 -5.77
N PHE A 105 -10.61 1.51 -4.83
CA PHE A 105 -9.17 1.40 -4.95
C PHE A 105 -8.76 -0.04 -4.66
N GLY A 106 -8.21 -0.72 -5.66
CA GLY A 106 -7.78 -2.12 -5.56
C GLY A 106 -6.40 -2.33 -6.19
N THR A 107 -6.16 -3.53 -6.66
CA THR A 107 -4.85 -3.92 -7.21
C THR A 107 -4.47 -3.09 -8.44
N ASP A 108 -5.40 -2.83 -9.36
CA ASP A 108 -5.13 -2.10 -10.60
C ASP A 108 -4.76 -0.64 -10.31
N GLU A 109 -5.48 0.02 -9.40
CA GLU A 109 -5.22 1.38 -8.96
C GLU A 109 -3.88 1.47 -8.21
N PHE A 110 -3.60 0.49 -7.34
CA PHE A 110 -2.33 0.42 -6.62
C PHE A 110 -1.14 0.24 -7.56
N MET A 111 -1.25 -0.66 -8.56
CA MET A 111 -0.20 -0.86 -9.56
C MET A 111 0.03 0.40 -10.41
N THR A 112 -1.05 1.13 -10.73
CA THR A 112 -0.96 2.41 -11.44
C THR A 112 -0.26 3.46 -10.58
N TRP A 113 -0.64 3.57 -9.30
CA TRP A 113 0.00 4.47 -8.34
C TRP A 113 1.50 4.16 -8.19
N CYS A 114 1.87 2.88 -8.01
CA CYS A 114 3.28 2.46 -7.89
C CYS A 114 4.10 2.89 -9.13
N ARG A 115 3.55 2.68 -10.32
CA ARG A 115 4.20 3.03 -11.59
C ARG A 115 4.41 4.54 -11.70
N LEU A 116 3.39 5.33 -11.37
CA LEU A 116 3.45 6.79 -11.40
C LEU A 116 4.38 7.33 -10.32
N ALA A 117 4.36 6.77 -9.11
CA ALA A 117 5.24 7.17 -8.01
C ALA A 117 6.71 6.74 -8.20
N GLY A 118 6.99 5.76 -9.08
CA GLY A 118 8.31 5.17 -9.24
C GLY A 118 8.70 4.21 -8.11
N VAL A 119 7.73 3.52 -7.53
CA VAL A 119 7.85 2.64 -6.36
C VAL A 119 7.62 1.18 -6.77
N GLU A 120 8.41 0.24 -6.26
CA GLU A 120 8.19 -1.20 -6.48
C GLU A 120 6.97 -1.69 -5.68
N PRO A 121 6.02 -2.44 -6.28
CA PRO A 121 4.91 -3.02 -5.53
C PRO A 121 5.34 -4.28 -4.76
N MET A 122 4.90 -4.40 -3.51
CA MET A 122 4.96 -5.62 -2.73
C MET A 122 3.55 -6.03 -2.33
N MET A 123 3.05 -7.15 -2.88
CA MET A 123 1.68 -7.61 -2.62
C MET A 123 1.62 -8.53 -1.42
N ALA A 124 0.75 -8.20 -0.45
CA ALA A 124 0.39 -9.12 0.63
C ALA A 124 -0.85 -9.92 0.24
N LEU A 125 -0.80 -11.24 0.39
CA LEU A 125 -1.86 -12.15 -0.03
C LEU A 125 -2.53 -12.81 1.17
N ASN A 126 -3.86 -12.94 1.11
CA ASN A 126 -4.64 -13.69 2.08
C ASN A 126 -4.73 -15.16 1.66
N LEU A 127 -3.82 -15.98 2.15
CA LEU A 127 -3.77 -17.41 1.84
C LEU A 127 -4.89 -18.20 2.53
N SER A 128 -5.50 -17.69 3.60
CA SER A 128 -6.58 -18.39 4.31
C SER A 128 -7.90 -18.46 3.53
N LYS A 129 -8.05 -17.62 2.50
CA LYS A 129 -9.25 -17.56 1.64
C LYS A 129 -9.10 -18.31 0.33
N ILE A 130 -7.89 -18.67 -0.09
CA ILE A 130 -7.61 -19.35 -1.38
C ILE A 130 -8.23 -20.75 -1.43
N GLY A 131 -8.39 -21.44 -0.29
CA GLY A 131 -8.98 -22.78 -0.23
C GLY A 131 -10.52 -22.85 -0.30
N ARG A 132 -11.24 -21.73 -0.33
CA ARG A 132 -12.71 -21.69 -0.36
C ARG A 132 -13.33 -21.33 -1.70
N ALA A 133 -12.53 -21.20 -2.74
CA ALA A 133 -13.01 -20.85 -4.09
C ALA A 133 -13.63 -22.05 -4.86
N HIS A 134 -13.71 -23.24 -4.24
CA HIS A 134 -14.20 -24.45 -4.90
C HIS A 134 -15.22 -25.22 -4.03
N VAL A 135 -16.18 -24.53 -3.43
CA VAL A 135 -17.39 -25.23 -2.88
C VAL A 135 -18.62 -24.43 -3.28
#